data_71c9792fe41223b5bdb6450910a727b3
#
_entry.id   71c9792fe41223b5bdb6450910a727b3
#
_cell.length_a   1.000
_cell.length_b   1.000
_cell.length_c   1.000
_cell.angle_alpha   90.00
_cell.angle_beta   90.00
_cell.angle_gamma   90.00
#
_symmetry.space_group_name_H-M   'P 1'
#
loop_
_entity.id
_entity.type
_entity.pdbx_description
1 polymer ?
#
loop_
_entity_poly.entity_id
_entity_poly.type
_entity_poly.pdbx_seq_one_letter_code
_entity_poly.pdbx_strand_id
1 'polypeptide(L)'
;MTTEQAETSNHRNDAPAGLGAGVGARGWARKITDIPEFGVVAACILVFVVVTAVHHDFADISNLQVIGLDLADYGILAVGVSMVIMTSGIDLSPGSMVAFCSMCSAYVNVNWHWPVGLAILASIGIGVVVGFLHGWFITRLDVPPFAITLVTLTAAAGGALALTQGQPISGVSTFYDKLTLYDAWQVPIPVVIFIVVAFLAWVLMERTYIGRQIYAVGGNREAARLAGIPINRRLMLTYIVSGACAGLVGVLVIGRIGVGDPSVGSGWELDAIAASVIGGVSLYGGEGRIVGAAAGALLLMLINNALIVLNVSPFYQQVALGLVLGIAIVADRIRARSRGRARRGLPVFGAGGPAPATFGETAGAESGQAPELATLARH
;
A
#
# COMPACT_ATOMS: atom_id res chain seq x y z
N MET A 1 -79.16 17.80 35.31
CA MET A 1 -78.86 16.59 36.11
C MET A 1 -78.09 15.71 35.23
N THR A 2 -76.79 15.84 35.25
CA THR A 2 -75.83 15.02 34.45
C THR A 2 -74.61 14.81 35.32
N THR A 3 -74.39 13.61 35.69
CA THR A 3 -73.31 13.11 36.54
C THR A 3 -72.00 12.99 35.68
N GLU A 4 -71.02 13.72 36.13
CA GLU A 4 -69.63 13.71 35.61
C GLU A 4 -68.88 12.61 36.32
N GLN A 5 -68.43 11.61 35.55
CA GLN A 5 -67.54 10.57 36.07
C GLN A 5 -66.09 10.97 35.81
N ALA A 6 -65.36 11.15 36.88
CA ALA A 6 -63.94 11.40 36.89
C ALA A 6 -63.16 10.10 36.61
N GLU A 7 -62.45 10.03 35.48
CA GLU A 7 -61.42 9.01 35.20
C GLU A 7 -60.11 9.42 35.87
N THR A 8 -59.70 8.72 36.88
CA THR A 8 -58.39 8.79 37.50
C THR A 8 -57.36 8.06 36.64
N SER A 9 -56.55 8.80 35.93
CA SER A 9 -55.40 8.25 35.19
C SER A 9 -54.28 7.82 36.16
N ASN A 10 -54.04 6.56 36.19
CA ASN A 10 -52.98 5.90 36.93
C ASN A 10 -51.64 6.04 36.18
N HIS A 11 -50.87 7.08 36.48
CA HIS A 11 -49.48 7.22 36.04
C HIS A 11 -48.63 6.19 36.81
N ARG A 12 -48.41 5.02 36.21
CA ARG A 12 -47.31 4.14 36.61
C ARG A 12 -46.00 4.77 36.21
N ASN A 13 -45.19 5.13 37.18
CA ASN A 13 -43.80 5.45 37.06
C ASN A 13 -43.03 4.23 36.56
N ASP A 14 -42.82 4.08 35.25
CA ASP A 14 -41.83 3.17 34.71
C ASP A 14 -40.49 3.90 34.79
N ALA A 15 -39.75 3.70 35.87
CA ALA A 15 -38.35 4.02 35.99
C ALA A 15 -37.54 3.18 34.98
N PRO A 16 -36.63 3.76 34.20
CA PRO A 16 -35.78 2.97 33.32
C PRO A 16 -34.82 2.16 34.19
N ALA A 17 -35.10 0.90 34.34
CA ALA A 17 -34.17 -0.08 34.91
C ALA A 17 -33.02 -0.31 33.95
N GLY A 18 -31.78 -0.13 34.43
CA GLY A 18 -30.64 -0.81 33.87
C GLY A 18 -29.68 -0.02 33.01
N LEU A 19 -29.18 1.12 33.47
CA LEU A 19 -27.83 1.60 33.07
C LEU A 19 -26.83 1.11 34.12
N GLY A 20 -26.38 -0.11 33.95
CA GLY A 20 -25.37 -0.64 34.83
C GLY A 20 -24.88 -2.03 34.43
N ALA A 21 -23.60 -2.16 34.23
CA ALA A 21 -22.82 -3.39 34.16
C ALA A 21 -22.92 -4.22 32.85
N GLY A 22 -22.03 -3.90 31.91
CA GLY A 22 -21.78 -4.80 30.79
C GLY A 22 -20.74 -4.31 29.80
N VAL A 23 -19.90 -3.32 30.15
CA VAL A 23 -18.65 -3.08 29.40
C VAL A 23 -17.61 -4.08 29.92
N GLY A 24 -18.03 -5.35 29.93
CA GLY A 24 -17.19 -6.47 30.27
C GLY A 24 -16.21 -6.78 29.13
N ALA A 25 -15.21 -7.61 29.43
CA ALA A 25 -14.12 -8.06 28.55
C ALA A 25 -14.53 -8.37 27.10
N ARG A 26 -15.80 -8.78 26.87
CA ARG A 26 -16.39 -9.01 25.53
C ARG A 26 -16.53 -7.73 24.70
N GLY A 27 -16.81 -6.59 25.30
CA GLY A 27 -16.90 -5.29 24.59
C GLY A 27 -15.52 -4.73 24.23
N TRP A 28 -14.52 -4.99 25.06
CA TRP A 28 -13.12 -4.64 24.79
C TRP A 28 -12.53 -5.54 23.69
N ALA A 29 -12.73 -6.84 23.77
CA ALA A 29 -12.29 -7.79 22.76
C ALA A 29 -12.88 -7.45 21.38
N ARG A 30 -14.16 -7.09 21.30
CA ARG A 30 -14.81 -6.68 20.05
C ARG A 30 -14.24 -5.38 19.48
N LYS A 31 -13.93 -4.41 20.32
CA LYS A 31 -13.26 -3.16 19.88
C LYS A 31 -11.85 -3.40 19.34
N ILE A 32 -11.10 -4.34 19.87
CA ILE A 32 -9.75 -4.69 19.43
C ILE A 32 -9.80 -5.46 18.10
N THR A 33 -10.74 -6.39 17.94
CA THR A 33 -10.91 -7.15 16.69
C THR A 33 -11.48 -6.31 15.54
N ASP A 34 -12.09 -5.16 15.84
CA ASP A 34 -12.58 -4.22 14.84
C ASP A 34 -11.46 -3.33 14.25
N ILE A 35 -10.24 -3.38 14.81
CA ILE A 35 -9.06 -2.68 14.26
C ILE A 35 -8.61 -3.45 13.00
N PRO A 36 -8.56 -2.82 11.83
CA PRO A 36 -8.22 -3.52 10.57
C PRO A 36 -6.88 -4.25 10.60
N GLU A 37 -5.89 -3.70 11.33
CA GLU A 37 -4.53 -4.22 11.45
C GLU A 37 -4.38 -5.33 12.50
N PHE A 38 -5.39 -5.55 13.34
CA PHE A 38 -5.30 -6.52 14.45
C PHE A 38 -4.91 -7.92 13.99
N GLY A 39 -5.46 -8.37 12.85
CA GLY A 39 -5.16 -9.70 12.31
C GLY A 39 -3.69 -9.86 11.91
N VAL A 40 -3.09 -8.83 11.33
CA VAL A 40 -1.68 -8.86 10.89
C VAL A 40 -0.75 -8.79 12.10
N VAL A 41 -1.04 -7.90 13.07
CA VAL A 41 -0.26 -7.80 14.30
C VAL A 41 -0.34 -9.09 15.13
N ALA A 42 -1.53 -9.69 15.23
CA ALA A 42 -1.69 -10.99 15.89
C ALA A 42 -0.88 -12.09 15.19
N ALA A 43 -0.84 -12.08 13.85
CA ALA A 43 -0.02 -13.02 13.08
C ALA A 43 1.48 -12.79 13.31
N CYS A 44 1.96 -11.54 13.39
CA CYS A 44 3.35 -11.23 13.76
C CYS A 44 3.71 -11.82 15.13
N ILE A 45 2.86 -11.58 16.13
CA ILE A 45 3.08 -12.11 17.49
C ILE A 45 3.07 -13.64 17.47
N LEU A 46 2.12 -14.26 16.75
CA LEU A 46 2.02 -15.71 16.66
C LEU A 46 3.29 -16.31 16.03
N VAL A 47 3.73 -15.80 14.88
CA VAL A 47 4.94 -16.27 14.19
C VAL A 47 6.15 -16.11 15.12
N PHE A 48 6.30 -14.94 15.75
CA PHE A 48 7.42 -14.67 16.65
C PHE A 48 7.45 -15.66 17.83
N VAL A 49 6.32 -15.85 18.52
CA VAL A 49 6.22 -16.75 19.69
C VAL A 49 6.45 -18.21 19.27
N VAL A 50 5.82 -18.68 18.19
CA VAL A 50 5.94 -20.07 17.74
C VAL A 50 7.37 -20.39 17.32
N VAL A 51 8.02 -19.53 16.54
CA VAL A 51 9.38 -19.78 16.06
C VAL A 51 10.38 -19.69 17.23
N THR A 52 10.24 -18.72 18.14
CA THR A 52 11.08 -18.63 19.34
C THR A 52 10.94 -19.86 20.25
N ALA A 53 9.73 -20.43 20.37
CA ALA A 53 9.50 -21.64 21.17
C ALA A 53 10.20 -22.88 20.57
N VAL A 54 10.41 -22.92 19.26
CA VAL A 54 11.11 -24.01 18.55
C VAL A 54 12.63 -23.75 18.47
N HIS A 55 13.01 -22.50 18.21
CA HIS A 55 14.39 -22.03 18.09
C HIS A 55 14.62 -20.76 18.93
N HIS A 56 15.24 -20.89 20.08
CA HIS A 56 15.46 -19.78 21.03
C HIS A 56 16.28 -18.65 20.41
N ASP A 57 17.24 -18.97 19.52
CA ASP A 57 18.11 -18.03 18.83
C ASP A 57 17.31 -17.04 17.95
N PHE A 58 16.04 -17.35 17.64
CA PHE A 58 15.17 -16.46 16.88
C PHE A 58 14.92 -15.13 17.61
N ALA A 59 14.89 -15.15 18.94
CA ALA A 59 14.72 -13.96 19.77
C ALA A 59 16.03 -13.27 20.16
N ASP A 60 17.19 -13.78 19.70
CA ASP A 60 18.48 -13.16 19.99
C ASP A 60 18.58 -11.78 19.36
N ILE A 61 19.27 -10.87 20.07
CA ILE A 61 19.40 -9.47 19.64
C ILE A 61 20.05 -9.35 18.25
N SER A 62 21.01 -10.21 17.93
CA SER A 62 21.66 -10.26 16.64
C SER A 62 20.67 -10.61 15.51
N ASN A 63 19.78 -11.58 15.75
CA ASN A 63 18.76 -11.96 14.77
C ASN A 63 17.67 -10.89 14.64
N LEU A 64 17.29 -10.26 15.77
CA LEU A 64 16.34 -9.14 15.74
C LEU A 64 16.89 -7.93 14.97
N GLN A 65 18.21 -7.69 15.03
CA GLN A 65 18.87 -6.66 14.22
C GLN A 65 18.81 -7.00 12.73
N VAL A 66 19.02 -8.26 12.34
CA VAL A 66 18.86 -8.71 10.95
C VAL A 66 17.42 -8.51 10.46
N ILE A 67 16.43 -8.95 11.24
CA ILE A 67 15.00 -8.72 10.94
C ILE A 67 14.72 -7.22 10.80
N GLY A 68 15.30 -6.40 11.68
CA GLY A 68 15.15 -4.94 11.65
C GLY A 68 15.73 -4.31 10.38
N LEU A 69 16.89 -4.75 9.93
CA LEU A 69 17.51 -4.29 8.68
C LEU A 69 16.66 -4.65 7.46
N ASP A 70 16.22 -5.90 7.38
CA ASP A 70 15.31 -6.34 6.31
C ASP A 70 13.98 -5.57 6.35
N LEU A 71 13.41 -5.38 7.56
CA LEU A 71 12.20 -4.58 7.74
C LEU A 71 12.40 -3.13 7.28
N ALA A 72 13.56 -2.54 7.49
CA ALA A 72 13.83 -1.19 7.04
C ALA A 72 13.80 -1.11 5.50
N ASP A 73 14.50 -2.00 4.81
CA ASP A 73 14.57 -2.02 3.35
C ASP A 73 13.18 -2.29 2.73
N TYR A 74 12.57 -3.42 3.06
CA TYR A 74 11.27 -3.80 2.49
C TYR A 74 10.11 -2.94 3.00
N GLY A 75 10.19 -2.47 4.25
CA GLY A 75 9.16 -1.61 4.84
C GLY A 75 9.11 -0.23 4.21
N ILE A 76 10.27 0.39 3.90
CA ILE A 76 10.32 1.67 3.19
C ILE A 76 9.72 1.50 1.78
N LEU A 77 10.06 0.43 1.06
CA LEU A 77 9.47 0.14 -0.25
C LEU A 77 7.97 -0.10 -0.14
N ALA A 78 7.52 -0.90 0.83
CA ALA A 78 6.10 -1.17 1.05
C ALA A 78 5.30 0.11 1.36
N VAL A 79 5.86 1.05 2.12
CA VAL A 79 5.25 2.37 2.36
C VAL A 79 5.08 3.14 1.05
N GLY A 80 6.11 3.22 0.22
CA GLY A 80 6.05 3.90 -1.09
C GLY A 80 5.02 3.26 -2.03
N VAL A 81 5.12 1.95 -2.21
CA VAL A 81 4.23 1.16 -3.07
C VAL A 81 2.78 1.19 -2.59
N SER A 82 2.53 1.15 -1.26
CA SER A 82 1.18 1.22 -0.71
C SER A 82 0.46 2.51 -1.10
N MET A 83 1.16 3.64 -1.13
CA MET A 83 0.57 4.91 -1.55
C MET A 83 0.17 4.89 -3.03
N VAL A 84 0.95 4.23 -3.89
CA VAL A 84 0.60 4.02 -5.30
C VAL A 84 -0.61 3.11 -5.43
N ILE A 85 -0.64 1.97 -4.72
CA ILE A 85 -1.77 1.03 -4.71
C ILE A 85 -3.05 1.73 -4.23
N MET A 86 -2.97 2.58 -3.20
CA MET A 86 -4.13 3.33 -2.71
C MET A 86 -4.74 4.28 -3.77
N THR A 87 -4.01 4.64 -4.85
CA THR A 87 -4.57 5.36 -6.01
C THR A 87 -5.07 4.45 -7.12
N SER A 88 -5.19 3.13 -6.91
CA SER A 88 -5.44 2.11 -7.93
C SER A 88 -4.33 2.03 -8.98
N GLY A 89 -3.11 2.44 -8.63
CA GLY A 89 -1.91 2.29 -9.43
C GLY A 89 -1.15 1.01 -9.08
N ILE A 90 -0.23 0.61 -9.95
CA ILE A 90 0.72 -0.47 -9.70
C ILE A 90 2.12 0.07 -10.03
N ASP A 91 3.07 -0.15 -9.14
CA ASP A 91 4.48 0.18 -9.35
C ASP A 91 5.32 -1.08 -9.24
N LEU A 92 5.88 -1.51 -10.36
CA LEU A 92 6.74 -2.69 -10.48
C LEU A 92 8.23 -2.31 -10.53
N SER A 93 8.55 -1.02 -10.41
CA SER A 93 9.93 -0.56 -10.56
C SER A 93 10.79 -0.56 -9.29
N PRO A 94 10.24 -0.56 -8.05
CA PRO A 94 11.03 -0.25 -6.86
C PRO A 94 12.25 -1.13 -6.66
N GLY A 95 12.15 -2.44 -6.90
CA GLY A 95 13.28 -3.36 -6.73
C GLY A 95 14.45 -3.03 -7.67
N SER A 96 14.19 -2.88 -8.97
CA SER A 96 15.21 -2.50 -9.94
C SER A 96 15.73 -1.08 -9.74
N MET A 97 14.88 -0.18 -9.24
CA MET A 97 15.29 1.18 -8.88
C MET A 97 16.22 1.20 -7.68
N VAL A 98 16.07 0.30 -6.71
CA VAL A 98 17.05 0.11 -5.61
C VAL A 98 18.43 -0.21 -6.20
N ALA A 99 18.52 -1.19 -7.10
CA ALA A 99 19.79 -1.52 -7.75
C ALA A 99 20.38 -0.35 -8.51
N PHE A 100 19.58 0.30 -9.38
CA PHE A 100 20.07 1.39 -10.22
C PHE A 100 20.50 2.60 -9.38
N CYS A 101 19.72 3.00 -8.38
CA CYS A 101 20.05 4.11 -7.49
C CYS A 101 21.28 3.81 -6.64
N SER A 102 21.43 2.59 -6.12
CA SER A 102 22.61 2.15 -5.37
C SER A 102 23.86 2.21 -6.25
N MET A 103 23.80 1.64 -7.46
CA MET A 103 24.91 1.67 -8.41
C MET A 103 25.30 3.10 -8.80
N CYS A 104 24.33 3.98 -9.08
CA CYS A 104 24.61 5.39 -9.38
C CYS A 104 25.26 6.10 -8.19
N SER A 105 24.78 5.88 -6.97
CA SER A 105 25.35 6.46 -5.75
C SER A 105 26.79 6.00 -5.53
N ALA A 106 27.04 4.68 -5.63
CA ALA A 106 28.38 4.12 -5.52
C ALA A 106 29.30 4.64 -6.64
N TYR A 107 28.80 4.69 -7.88
CA TYR A 107 29.57 5.14 -9.04
C TYR A 107 30.05 6.60 -8.90
N VAL A 108 29.17 7.53 -8.54
CA VAL A 108 29.54 8.95 -8.38
C VAL A 108 30.44 9.15 -7.16
N ASN A 109 30.29 8.35 -6.09
CA ASN A 109 31.14 8.42 -4.91
C ASN A 109 32.57 7.91 -5.21
N VAL A 110 32.69 6.75 -5.87
CA VAL A 110 33.99 6.09 -6.09
C VAL A 110 34.69 6.63 -7.34
N ASN A 111 34.00 6.68 -8.48
CA ASN A 111 34.62 7.03 -9.76
C ASN A 111 34.73 8.55 -9.98
N TRP A 112 33.76 9.32 -9.51
CA TRP A 112 33.77 10.77 -9.64
C TRP A 112 34.25 11.50 -8.37
N HIS A 113 34.56 10.74 -7.30
CA HIS A 113 35.01 11.26 -6.01
C HIS A 113 34.08 12.29 -5.38
N TRP A 114 32.77 12.17 -5.64
CA TRP A 114 31.79 13.07 -5.04
C TRP A 114 31.73 12.85 -3.52
N PRO A 115 31.54 13.93 -2.75
CA PRO A 115 31.23 13.80 -1.33
C PRO A 115 30.03 12.86 -1.13
N VAL A 116 30.10 12.01 -0.14
CA VAL A 116 29.05 10.97 0.11
C VAL A 116 27.66 11.57 0.25
N GLY A 117 27.52 12.76 0.87
CA GLY A 117 26.22 13.43 0.97
C GLY A 117 25.60 13.76 -0.40
N LEU A 118 26.42 14.18 -1.39
CA LEU A 118 25.95 14.40 -2.76
C LEU A 118 25.62 13.09 -3.48
N ALA A 119 26.36 12.01 -3.21
CA ALA A 119 26.07 10.70 -3.76
C ALA A 119 24.75 10.13 -3.22
N ILE A 120 24.43 10.33 -1.93
CA ILE A 120 23.16 10.00 -1.32
C ILE A 120 22.02 10.80 -1.96
N LEU A 121 22.20 12.12 -2.10
CA LEU A 121 21.22 12.98 -2.75
C LEU A 121 21.00 12.60 -4.22
N ALA A 122 22.05 12.17 -4.94
CA ALA A 122 21.92 11.67 -6.30
C ALA A 122 21.04 10.41 -6.37
N SER A 123 21.25 9.45 -5.47
CA SER A 123 20.41 8.24 -5.38
C SER A 123 18.93 8.59 -5.21
N ILE A 124 18.62 9.38 -4.17
CA ILE A 124 17.23 9.78 -3.88
C ILE A 124 16.68 10.65 -5.03
N GLY A 125 17.51 11.55 -5.58
CA GLY A 125 17.13 12.42 -6.70
C GLY A 125 16.78 11.64 -7.96
N ILE A 126 17.54 10.59 -8.29
CA ILE A 126 17.23 9.68 -9.41
C ILE A 126 15.87 9.01 -9.17
N GLY A 127 15.64 8.48 -7.97
CA GLY A 127 14.36 7.89 -7.61
C GLY A 127 13.19 8.87 -7.77
N VAL A 128 13.34 10.10 -7.28
CA VAL A 128 12.36 11.19 -7.42
C VAL A 128 12.09 11.52 -8.89
N VAL A 129 13.14 11.65 -9.71
CA VAL A 129 13.02 11.96 -11.15
C VAL A 129 12.28 10.84 -11.88
N VAL A 130 12.62 9.58 -11.63
CA VAL A 130 11.94 8.45 -12.26
C VAL A 130 10.49 8.36 -11.80
N GLY A 131 10.21 8.54 -10.51
CA GLY A 131 8.84 8.61 -9.99
C GLY A 131 8.04 9.77 -10.60
N PHE A 132 8.67 10.94 -10.81
CA PHE A 132 8.05 12.06 -11.52
C PHE A 132 7.74 11.66 -12.98
N LEU A 133 8.66 11.01 -13.69
CA LEU A 133 8.44 10.53 -15.06
C LEU A 133 7.29 9.53 -15.12
N HIS A 134 7.20 8.58 -14.18
CA HIS A 134 6.03 7.68 -14.10
C HIS A 134 4.73 8.47 -13.98
N GLY A 135 4.65 9.38 -13.02
CA GLY A 135 3.48 10.22 -12.84
C GLY A 135 3.15 11.05 -14.07
N TRP A 136 4.17 11.57 -14.78
CA TRP A 136 4.01 12.36 -15.99
C TRP A 136 3.47 11.51 -17.15
N PHE A 137 4.04 10.34 -17.42
CA PHE A 137 3.56 9.44 -18.49
C PHE A 137 2.12 8.98 -18.24
N ILE A 138 1.81 8.60 -16.98
CA ILE A 138 0.48 8.14 -16.59
C ILE A 138 -0.56 9.25 -16.74
N THR A 139 -0.21 10.49 -16.35
CA THR A 139 -1.20 11.57 -16.26
C THR A 139 -1.32 12.43 -17.52
N ARG A 140 -0.30 12.44 -18.38
CA ARG A 140 -0.27 13.27 -19.60
C ARG A 140 -0.42 12.48 -20.87
N LEU A 141 0.04 11.24 -20.89
CA LEU A 141 -0.02 10.37 -22.08
C LEU A 141 -0.98 9.18 -21.88
N ASP A 142 -1.70 9.13 -20.75
CA ASP A 142 -2.62 8.06 -20.38
C ASP A 142 -2.00 6.64 -20.49
N VAL A 143 -0.69 6.53 -20.26
CA VAL A 143 0.00 5.23 -20.27
C VAL A 143 -0.46 4.42 -19.07
N PRO A 144 -0.84 3.15 -19.23
CA PRO A 144 -1.21 2.31 -18.10
C PRO A 144 -0.07 2.23 -17.06
N PRO A 145 -0.37 2.38 -15.75
CA PRO A 145 0.66 2.38 -14.69
C PRO A 145 1.59 1.18 -14.73
N PHE A 146 1.04 -0.03 -14.84
CA PHE A 146 1.85 -1.25 -14.86
C PHE A 146 2.81 -1.30 -16.07
N ALA A 147 2.42 -0.74 -17.21
CA ALA A 147 3.24 -0.78 -18.42
C ALA A 147 4.50 0.10 -18.27
N ILE A 148 4.34 1.35 -17.81
CA ILE A 148 5.49 2.26 -17.65
C ILE A 148 6.42 1.81 -16.53
N THR A 149 5.89 1.27 -15.42
CA THR A 149 6.71 0.76 -14.33
C THR A 149 7.42 -0.54 -14.68
N LEU A 150 6.81 -1.39 -15.54
CA LEU A 150 7.47 -2.59 -16.11
C LEU A 150 8.61 -2.20 -17.05
N VAL A 151 8.43 -1.17 -17.89
CA VAL A 151 9.52 -0.62 -18.70
C VAL A 151 10.68 -0.16 -17.81
N THR A 152 10.37 0.54 -16.72
CA THR A 152 11.40 0.98 -15.77
C THR A 152 12.06 -0.18 -15.04
N LEU A 153 11.30 -1.22 -14.68
CA LEU A 153 11.87 -2.43 -14.07
C LEU A 153 12.99 -3.01 -14.94
N THR A 154 12.72 -3.18 -16.24
CA THR A 154 13.73 -3.74 -17.17
C THR A 154 14.85 -2.73 -17.48
N ALA A 155 14.51 -1.47 -17.70
CA ALA A 155 15.50 -0.45 -18.04
C ALA A 155 16.43 -0.12 -16.88
N ALA A 156 15.93 -0.02 -15.65
CA ALA A 156 16.74 0.24 -14.47
C ALA A 156 17.63 -0.95 -14.11
N ALA A 157 17.11 -2.18 -14.18
CA ALA A 157 17.92 -3.39 -13.98
C ALA A 157 19.05 -3.49 -15.02
N GLY A 158 18.73 -3.30 -16.31
CA GLY A 158 19.74 -3.26 -17.37
C GLY A 158 20.72 -2.10 -17.21
N GLY A 159 20.25 -0.92 -16.80
CA GLY A 159 21.08 0.25 -16.53
C GLY A 159 22.05 0.03 -15.36
N ALA A 160 21.61 -0.62 -14.28
CA ALA A 160 22.48 -0.99 -13.16
C ALA A 160 23.63 -1.89 -13.61
N LEU A 161 23.33 -2.93 -14.42
CA LEU A 161 24.34 -3.83 -14.97
C LEU A 161 25.27 -3.14 -15.98
N ALA A 162 24.74 -2.25 -16.81
CA ALA A 162 25.49 -1.56 -17.85
C ALA A 162 26.56 -0.60 -17.30
N LEU A 163 26.34 0.00 -16.13
CA LEU A 163 27.29 0.95 -15.50
C LEU A 163 28.67 0.34 -15.27
N THR A 164 28.76 -0.96 -14.98
CA THR A 164 30.00 -1.65 -14.60
C THR A 164 30.16 -2.99 -15.26
N GLN A 165 29.40 -3.29 -16.32
CA GLN A 165 29.36 -4.60 -16.96
C GLN A 165 29.03 -5.74 -15.96
N GLY A 166 28.12 -5.49 -15.05
CA GLY A 166 27.65 -6.43 -14.05
C GLY A 166 28.57 -6.59 -12.83
N GLN A 167 29.66 -5.81 -12.73
CA GLN A 167 30.57 -5.90 -11.59
C GLN A 167 30.12 -4.98 -10.43
N PRO A 168 30.21 -5.45 -9.17
CA PRO A 168 29.98 -4.59 -8.00
C PRO A 168 31.01 -3.48 -7.90
N ILE A 169 30.61 -2.33 -7.36
CA ILE A 169 31.49 -1.18 -7.09
C ILE A 169 31.92 -1.24 -5.62
N SER A 170 33.20 -1.55 -5.40
CA SER A 170 33.84 -1.54 -4.07
C SER A 170 34.54 -0.24 -3.78
N GLY A 171 34.93 -0.01 -2.50
CA GLY A 171 35.65 1.19 -2.08
C GLY A 171 34.76 2.40 -1.86
N VAL A 172 33.47 2.20 -1.61
CA VAL A 172 32.52 3.23 -1.18
C VAL A 172 32.95 3.85 0.15
N SER A 173 32.54 5.08 0.39
CA SER A 173 32.85 5.77 1.65
C SER A 173 32.34 5.01 2.88
N THR A 174 33.19 4.90 3.92
CA THR A 174 32.83 4.32 5.22
C THR A 174 31.66 5.04 5.92
N PHE A 175 31.20 6.17 5.39
CA PHE A 175 30.02 6.85 5.90
C PHE A 175 28.75 6.03 5.61
N TYR A 176 28.69 5.26 4.53
CA TYR A 176 27.58 4.36 4.28
C TYR A 176 27.48 3.29 5.37
N ASP A 177 28.62 2.73 5.78
CA ASP A 177 28.69 1.76 6.87
C ASP A 177 28.15 2.37 8.18
N LYS A 178 28.49 3.62 8.45
CA LYS A 178 27.99 4.34 9.64
C LYS A 178 26.48 4.52 9.63
N LEU A 179 25.86 4.66 8.47
CA LEU A 179 24.40 4.79 8.35
C LEU A 179 23.65 3.47 8.61
N THR A 180 24.34 2.34 8.51
CA THR A 180 23.67 1.03 8.56
C THR A 180 24.18 0.12 9.67
N LEU A 181 25.49 0.18 9.99
CA LEU A 181 26.11 -0.66 11.02
C LEU A 181 26.10 -0.04 12.42
N TYR A 182 25.94 1.29 12.51
CA TYR A 182 25.78 1.92 13.82
C TYR A 182 24.38 1.69 14.36
N ASP A 183 24.32 1.25 15.60
CA ASP A 183 23.08 1.11 16.33
C ASP A 183 22.95 2.20 17.39
N ALA A 184 21.76 2.79 17.48
CA ALA A 184 21.38 3.60 18.61
C ALA A 184 20.69 2.69 19.63
N TRP A 185 21.39 2.33 20.69
CA TRP A 185 20.84 1.48 21.75
C TRP A 185 20.42 0.09 21.26
N GLN A 186 21.26 -0.55 20.44
CA GLN A 186 21.03 -1.86 19.79
C GLN A 186 19.95 -1.86 18.70
N VAL A 187 19.42 -0.70 18.32
CA VAL A 187 18.52 -0.56 17.18
C VAL A 187 19.30 -0.03 15.98
N PRO A 188 19.36 -0.75 14.84
CA PRO A 188 20.03 -0.27 13.64
C PRO A 188 19.42 1.04 13.13
N ILE A 189 20.27 1.98 12.69
CA ILE A 189 19.81 3.28 12.16
C ILE A 189 18.79 3.13 11.01
N PRO A 190 18.90 2.15 10.08
CA PRO A 190 17.88 1.95 9.06
C PRO A 190 16.47 1.74 9.61
N VAL A 191 16.32 1.07 10.77
CA VAL A 191 15.02 0.91 11.44
C VAL A 191 14.45 2.26 11.87
N VAL A 192 15.30 3.15 12.39
CA VAL A 192 14.88 4.51 12.75
C VAL A 192 14.46 5.30 11.52
N ILE A 193 15.21 5.18 10.41
CA ILE A 193 14.87 5.79 9.13
C ILE A 193 13.51 5.27 8.63
N PHE A 194 13.29 3.95 8.69
CA PHE A 194 12.00 3.35 8.33
C PHE A 194 10.85 3.91 9.17
N ILE A 195 11.03 3.99 10.49
CA ILE A 195 10.01 4.55 11.40
C ILE A 195 9.69 6.00 11.01
N VAL A 196 10.71 6.81 10.71
CA VAL A 196 10.53 8.21 10.29
C VAL A 196 9.78 8.28 8.96
N VAL A 197 10.16 7.48 7.97
CA VAL A 197 9.48 7.43 6.65
C VAL A 197 8.03 6.98 6.82
N ALA A 198 7.79 5.92 7.57
CA ALA A 198 6.44 5.41 7.85
C ALA A 198 5.59 6.45 8.60
N PHE A 199 6.18 7.16 9.57
CA PHE A 199 5.50 8.23 10.31
C PHE A 199 5.15 9.41 9.39
N LEU A 200 6.07 9.88 8.55
CA LEU A 200 5.82 10.96 7.60
C LEU A 200 4.74 10.58 6.58
N ALA A 201 4.80 9.34 6.06
CA ALA A 201 3.78 8.82 5.16
C ALA A 201 2.41 8.68 5.87
N TRP A 202 2.39 8.23 7.13
CA TRP A 202 1.19 8.17 7.94
C TRP A 202 0.58 9.55 8.16
N VAL A 203 1.38 10.55 8.53
CA VAL A 203 0.92 11.95 8.67
C VAL A 203 0.35 12.44 7.34
N LEU A 204 1.06 12.23 6.22
CA LEU A 204 0.63 12.63 4.89
C LEU A 204 -0.72 12.00 4.53
N MET A 205 -0.86 10.69 4.74
CA MET A 205 -2.04 9.94 4.31
C MET A 205 -3.24 10.10 5.25
N GLU A 206 -3.02 10.06 6.57
CA GLU A 206 -4.13 10.02 7.53
C GLU A 206 -4.46 11.38 8.16
N ARG A 207 -3.51 12.32 8.16
CA ARG A 207 -3.69 13.62 8.83
C ARG A 207 -3.86 14.81 7.89
N THR A 208 -3.54 14.66 6.59
CA THR A 208 -3.65 15.77 5.64
C THR A 208 -4.85 15.65 4.70
N TYR A 209 -5.23 16.76 4.08
CA TYR A 209 -6.22 16.76 3.00
C TYR A 209 -5.71 16.04 1.74
N ILE A 210 -4.39 16.00 1.55
CA ILE A 210 -3.74 15.32 0.42
C ILE A 210 -4.04 13.81 0.47
N GLY A 211 -3.87 13.20 1.65
CA GLY A 211 -4.17 11.78 1.84
C GLY A 211 -5.64 11.46 1.59
N ARG A 212 -6.57 12.26 2.11
CA ARG A 212 -8.00 12.11 1.84
C ARG A 212 -8.32 12.16 0.34
N GLN A 213 -7.64 13.03 -0.41
CA GLN A 213 -7.81 13.10 -1.86
C GLN A 213 -7.19 11.88 -2.58
N ILE A 214 -6.07 11.33 -2.09
CA ILE A 214 -5.47 10.09 -2.61
C ILE A 214 -6.46 8.93 -2.46
N TYR A 215 -7.06 8.74 -1.27
CA TYR A 215 -8.10 7.74 -1.06
C TYR A 215 -9.33 7.95 -1.95
N ALA A 216 -9.76 9.19 -2.13
CA ALA A 216 -10.90 9.51 -3.01
C ALA A 216 -10.61 9.16 -4.47
N VAL A 217 -9.39 9.48 -4.96
CA VAL A 217 -8.94 9.15 -6.33
C VAL A 217 -8.92 7.64 -6.57
N GLY A 218 -8.43 6.86 -5.60
CA GLY A 218 -8.39 5.41 -5.72
C GLY A 218 -9.76 4.76 -5.57
N GLY A 219 -10.66 5.33 -4.76
CA GLY A 219 -11.99 4.78 -4.55
C GLY A 219 -12.92 4.97 -5.75
N ASN A 220 -12.92 6.15 -6.36
CA ASN A 220 -13.65 6.44 -7.59
C ASN A 220 -13.07 7.68 -8.27
N ARG A 221 -12.29 7.46 -9.32
CA ARG A 221 -11.58 8.52 -10.05
C ARG A 221 -12.55 9.53 -10.68
N GLU A 222 -13.69 9.07 -11.19
CA GLU A 222 -14.68 9.95 -11.83
C GLU A 222 -15.40 10.84 -10.79
N ALA A 223 -15.83 10.25 -9.67
CA ALA A 223 -16.43 11.04 -8.59
C ALA A 223 -15.42 12.05 -7.99
N ALA A 224 -14.15 11.66 -7.86
CA ALA A 224 -13.08 12.56 -7.42
C ALA A 224 -12.89 13.75 -8.40
N ARG A 225 -12.97 13.48 -9.71
CA ARG A 225 -12.92 14.52 -10.75
C ARG A 225 -14.06 15.50 -10.65
N LEU A 226 -15.29 15.00 -10.50
CA LEU A 226 -16.48 15.84 -10.33
C LEU A 226 -16.43 16.68 -9.03
N ALA A 227 -15.78 16.17 -7.99
CA ALA A 227 -15.54 16.91 -6.75
C ALA A 227 -14.36 17.91 -6.85
N GLY A 228 -13.78 18.13 -8.03
CA GLY A 228 -12.69 19.09 -8.26
C GLY A 228 -11.32 18.66 -7.69
N ILE A 229 -11.12 17.37 -7.38
CA ILE A 229 -9.83 16.87 -6.88
C ILE A 229 -8.81 16.85 -8.03
N PRO A 230 -7.59 17.41 -7.84
CA PRO A 230 -6.55 17.43 -8.86
C PRO A 230 -5.88 16.06 -9.00
N ILE A 231 -6.54 15.11 -9.69
CA ILE A 231 -6.15 13.69 -9.82
C ILE A 231 -4.70 13.56 -10.25
N ASN A 232 -4.29 14.26 -11.31
CA ASN A 232 -2.95 14.16 -11.87
C ASN A 232 -1.86 14.49 -10.84
N ARG A 233 -2.09 15.53 -10.03
CA ARG A 233 -1.12 15.90 -8.97
C ARG A 233 -1.05 14.85 -7.87
N ARG A 234 -2.16 14.16 -7.56
CA ARG A 234 -2.18 13.13 -6.53
C ARG A 234 -1.50 11.85 -6.99
N LEU A 235 -1.77 11.42 -8.23
CA LEU A 235 -1.05 10.31 -8.85
C LEU A 235 0.45 10.59 -8.93
N MET A 236 0.84 11.74 -9.48
CA MET A 236 2.26 12.12 -9.59
C MET A 236 2.97 12.08 -8.23
N LEU A 237 2.34 12.59 -7.17
CA LEU A 237 2.92 12.59 -5.83
C LEU A 237 3.21 11.18 -5.32
N THR A 238 2.28 10.22 -5.50
CA THR A 238 2.48 8.85 -5.00
C THR A 238 3.62 8.14 -5.71
N TYR A 239 3.79 8.33 -7.02
CA TYR A 239 4.94 7.77 -7.74
C TYR A 239 6.26 8.45 -7.38
N ILE A 240 6.28 9.76 -7.15
CA ILE A 240 7.46 10.47 -6.65
C ILE A 240 7.90 9.92 -5.30
N VAL A 241 6.95 9.70 -4.38
CA VAL A 241 7.25 9.13 -3.05
C VAL A 241 7.77 7.70 -3.18
N SER A 242 7.17 6.86 -4.04
CA SER A 242 7.63 5.50 -4.29
C SER A 242 9.06 5.48 -4.82
N GLY A 243 9.36 6.31 -5.82
CA GLY A 243 10.71 6.45 -6.35
C GLY A 243 11.73 6.98 -5.32
N ALA A 244 11.34 7.96 -4.51
CA ALA A 244 12.18 8.47 -3.42
C ALA A 244 12.51 7.38 -2.38
N CYS A 245 11.52 6.55 -2.04
CA CYS A 245 11.71 5.39 -1.16
C CYS A 245 12.71 4.40 -1.76
N ALA A 246 12.60 4.09 -3.05
CA ALA A 246 13.55 3.19 -3.73
C ALA A 246 14.98 3.78 -3.75
N GLY A 247 15.12 5.09 -4.02
CA GLY A 247 16.42 5.76 -3.95
C GLY A 247 17.02 5.77 -2.53
N LEU A 248 16.20 5.93 -1.50
CA LEU A 248 16.64 5.87 -0.11
C LEU A 248 17.11 4.46 0.27
N VAL A 249 16.34 3.43 -0.09
CA VAL A 249 16.73 2.02 0.16
C VAL A 249 18.01 1.68 -0.59
N GLY A 250 18.21 2.18 -1.81
CA GLY A 250 19.46 2.02 -2.54
C GLY A 250 20.70 2.51 -1.77
N VAL A 251 20.57 3.59 -0.99
CA VAL A 251 21.62 4.07 -0.09
C VAL A 251 21.83 3.14 1.09
N LEU A 252 20.75 2.68 1.73
CA LEU A 252 20.81 1.80 2.91
C LEU A 252 21.48 0.48 2.58
N VAL A 253 21.16 -0.07 1.40
CA VAL A 253 21.75 -1.34 0.93
C VAL A 253 23.25 -1.21 0.71
N ILE A 254 23.77 -0.10 0.14
CA ILE A 254 25.22 0.11 0.02
C ILE A 254 25.88 0.01 1.39
N GLY A 255 25.34 0.66 2.41
CA GLY A 255 25.90 0.63 3.75
C GLY A 255 25.83 -0.76 4.39
N ARG A 256 24.81 -1.55 4.05
CA ARG A 256 24.61 -2.90 4.59
C ARG A 256 25.60 -3.92 4.01
N ILE A 257 25.86 -3.86 2.70
CA ILE A 257 26.70 -4.83 2.00
C ILE A 257 28.12 -4.30 1.71
N GLY A 258 28.38 -3.00 1.93
CA GLY A 258 29.67 -2.37 1.72
C GLY A 258 30.07 -2.13 0.27
N VAL A 259 29.16 -2.39 -0.68
CA VAL A 259 29.39 -2.25 -2.13
C VAL A 259 28.12 -1.76 -2.83
N GLY A 260 28.28 -1.16 -4.00
CA GLY A 260 27.17 -1.02 -4.95
C GLY A 260 27.04 -2.31 -5.74
N ASP A 261 25.90 -3.02 -5.61
CA ASP A 261 25.67 -4.30 -6.30
C ASP A 261 24.53 -4.14 -7.32
N PRO A 262 24.77 -4.42 -8.62
CA PRO A 262 23.76 -4.27 -9.65
C PRO A 262 22.65 -5.34 -9.62
N SER A 263 22.81 -6.41 -8.84
CA SER A 263 21.85 -7.51 -8.73
C SER A 263 20.92 -7.40 -7.52
N VAL A 264 21.18 -6.44 -6.63
CA VAL A 264 20.35 -6.20 -5.44
C VAL A 264 18.92 -5.78 -5.82
N GLY A 265 17.95 -6.06 -4.96
CA GLY A 265 16.58 -5.62 -5.16
C GLY A 265 15.76 -6.42 -6.17
N SER A 266 16.32 -7.46 -6.80
CA SER A 266 15.57 -8.29 -7.73
C SER A 266 14.42 -9.01 -7.02
N GLY A 267 13.17 -8.78 -7.46
CA GLY A 267 11.97 -9.35 -6.87
C GLY A 267 11.40 -8.57 -5.70
N TRP A 268 12.12 -7.57 -5.16
CA TRP A 268 11.68 -6.79 -4.00
C TRP A 268 10.40 -5.98 -4.25
N GLU A 269 10.10 -5.68 -5.50
CA GLU A 269 8.83 -5.06 -5.89
C GLU A 269 7.63 -5.94 -5.53
N LEU A 270 7.75 -7.27 -5.73
CA LEU A 270 6.69 -8.22 -5.39
C LEU A 270 6.53 -8.35 -3.88
N ASP A 271 7.63 -8.36 -3.14
CA ASP A 271 7.61 -8.41 -1.67
C ASP A 271 7.01 -7.13 -1.08
N ALA A 272 7.31 -5.95 -1.64
CA ALA A 272 6.73 -4.69 -1.21
C ALA A 272 5.21 -4.63 -1.48
N ILE A 273 4.75 -5.15 -2.63
CA ILE A 273 3.32 -5.30 -2.93
C ILE A 273 2.69 -6.29 -1.97
N ALA A 274 3.32 -7.46 -1.75
CA ALA A 274 2.83 -8.49 -0.82
C ALA A 274 2.68 -7.93 0.59
N ALA A 275 3.69 -7.24 1.11
CA ALA A 275 3.67 -6.57 2.41
C ALA A 275 2.49 -5.60 2.53
N SER A 276 2.27 -4.76 1.49
CA SER A 276 1.17 -3.81 1.44
C SER A 276 -0.20 -4.50 1.49
N VAL A 277 -0.39 -5.56 0.69
CA VAL A 277 -1.66 -6.30 0.61
C VAL A 277 -1.94 -7.10 1.88
N ILE A 278 -0.92 -7.78 2.43
CA ILE A 278 -1.00 -8.47 3.73
C ILE A 278 -1.40 -7.48 4.82
N GLY A 279 -0.82 -6.28 4.78
CA GLY A 279 -1.14 -5.16 5.66
C GLY A 279 -2.53 -4.57 5.48
N GLY A 280 -3.33 -5.05 4.51
CA GLY A 280 -4.71 -4.65 4.28
C GLY A 280 -4.89 -3.49 3.32
N VAL A 281 -3.86 -3.14 2.54
CA VAL A 281 -4.00 -2.20 1.42
C VAL A 281 -4.69 -2.93 0.27
N SER A 282 -5.80 -2.39 -0.21
CA SER A 282 -6.58 -3.02 -1.29
C SER A 282 -5.98 -2.73 -2.65
N LEU A 283 -5.74 -3.77 -3.45
CA LEU A 283 -5.28 -3.65 -4.84
C LEU A 283 -6.29 -2.91 -5.75
N TYR A 284 -7.54 -2.80 -5.31
CA TYR A 284 -8.56 -2.03 -6.04
C TYR A 284 -8.49 -0.53 -5.76
N GLY A 285 -7.62 -0.10 -4.83
CA GLY A 285 -7.44 1.30 -4.44
C GLY A 285 -8.50 1.82 -3.45
N GLY A 286 -8.27 3.03 -2.98
CA GLY A 286 -9.19 3.75 -2.09
C GLY A 286 -9.26 3.24 -0.65
N GLU A 287 -8.60 2.13 -0.32
CA GLU A 287 -8.62 1.52 1.00
C GLU A 287 -7.21 1.04 1.40
N GLY A 288 -6.89 1.14 2.67
CA GLY A 288 -5.62 0.73 3.26
C GLY A 288 -5.09 1.76 4.24
N ARG A 289 -4.03 1.40 4.98
CA ARG A 289 -3.36 2.29 5.94
C ARG A 289 -1.86 2.04 5.91
N ILE A 290 -1.08 3.10 6.12
CA ILE A 290 0.39 3.01 6.15
C ILE A 290 0.86 2.10 7.30
N VAL A 291 0.22 2.18 8.47
CA VAL A 291 0.53 1.31 9.61
C VAL A 291 0.29 -0.17 9.27
N GLY A 292 -0.77 -0.44 8.50
CA GLY A 292 -1.06 -1.78 8.00
C GLY A 292 0.06 -2.29 7.09
N ALA A 293 0.48 -1.49 6.09
CA ALA A 293 1.58 -1.85 5.19
C ALA A 293 2.89 -2.11 5.95
N ALA A 294 3.21 -1.29 6.97
CA ALA A 294 4.36 -1.49 7.83
C ALA A 294 4.27 -2.80 8.65
N ALA A 295 3.09 -3.12 9.20
CA ALA A 295 2.86 -4.38 9.90
C ALA A 295 2.93 -5.59 8.94
N GLY A 296 2.44 -5.44 7.71
CA GLY A 296 2.56 -6.47 6.67
C GLY A 296 4.02 -6.73 6.27
N ALA A 297 4.84 -5.68 6.16
CA ALA A 297 6.27 -5.82 5.93
C ALA A 297 6.96 -6.55 7.10
N LEU A 298 6.61 -6.21 8.35
CA LEU A 298 7.12 -6.92 9.51
C LEU A 298 6.75 -8.41 9.47
N LEU A 299 5.49 -8.74 9.16
CA LEU A 299 5.05 -10.12 9.08
C LEU A 299 5.83 -10.90 8.00
N LEU A 300 6.01 -10.29 6.82
CA LEU A 300 6.72 -10.91 5.71
C LEU A 300 8.18 -11.18 6.09
N MET A 301 8.86 -10.21 6.75
CA MET A 301 10.25 -10.38 7.18
C MET A 301 10.39 -11.39 8.33
N LEU A 302 9.44 -11.44 9.26
CA LEU A 302 9.40 -12.48 10.29
C LEU A 302 9.27 -13.88 9.67
N ILE A 303 8.40 -14.06 8.67
CA ILE A 303 8.25 -15.34 7.97
C ILE A 303 9.53 -15.69 7.21
N ASN A 304 10.12 -14.74 6.48
CA ASN A 304 11.36 -14.96 5.72
C ASN A 304 12.52 -15.38 6.65
N ASN A 305 12.75 -14.63 7.71
CA ASN A 305 13.79 -14.93 8.70
C ASN A 305 13.51 -16.25 9.43
N ALA A 306 12.24 -16.55 9.74
CA ALA A 306 11.86 -17.84 10.32
C ALA A 306 12.25 -19.02 9.42
N LEU A 307 12.03 -18.92 8.12
CA LEU A 307 12.43 -19.95 7.15
C LEU A 307 13.95 -20.12 7.11
N ILE A 308 14.72 -19.04 7.25
CA ILE A 308 16.19 -19.08 7.33
C ILE A 308 16.64 -19.79 8.61
N VAL A 309 16.12 -19.40 9.78
CA VAL A 309 16.47 -19.99 11.07
C VAL A 309 16.07 -21.46 11.15
N LEU A 310 14.97 -21.85 10.51
CA LEU A 310 14.52 -23.24 10.38
C LEU A 310 15.31 -24.03 9.33
N ASN A 311 16.39 -23.45 8.74
CA ASN A 311 17.21 -24.07 7.69
C ASN A 311 16.43 -24.54 6.47
N VAL A 312 15.33 -23.87 6.11
CA VAL A 312 14.60 -24.13 4.87
C VAL A 312 15.44 -23.67 3.69
N SER A 313 15.62 -24.53 2.70
CA SER A 313 16.41 -24.21 1.51
C SER A 313 15.88 -22.92 0.82
N PRO A 314 16.76 -22.02 0.35
CA PRO A 314 16.38 -20.75 -0.31
C PRO A 314 15.39 -20.94 -1.47
N PHE A 315 15.45 -22.06 -2.17
CA PHE A 315 14.52 -22.38 -3.27
C PHE A 315 13.07 -22.52 -2.77
N TYR A 316 12.88 -23.16 -1.60
CA TYR A 316 11.54 -23.29 -0.99
C TYR A 316 11.07 -22.01 -0.32
N GLN A 317 12.00 -21.13 0.12
CA GLN A 317 11.65 -19.82 0.65
C GLN A 317 10.91 -18.98 -0.39
N GLN A 318 11.37 -18.94 -1.65
CA GLN A 318 10.68 -18.25 -2.74
C GLN A 318 9.29 -18.83 -3.01
N VAL A 319 9.15 -20.17 -2.97
CA VAL A 319 7.83 -20.82 -3.12
C VAL A 319 6.90 -20.44 -1.98
N ALA A 320 7.39 -20.44 -0.74
CA ALA A 320 6.61 -20.06 0.43
C ALA A 320 6.12 -18.59 0.35
N LEU A 321 7.02 -17.67 -0.03
CA LEU A 321 6.67 -16.25 -0.21
C LEU A 321 5.61 -16.07 -1.32
N GLY A 322 5.75 -16.78 -2.45
CA GLY A 322 4.76 -16.78 -3.52
C GLY A 322 3.39 -17.29 -3.06
N LEU A 323 3.34 -18.34 -2.24
CA LEU A 323 2.10 -18.86 -1.67
C LEU A 323 1.48 -17.86 -0.68
N VAL A 324 2.27 -17.22 0.17
CA VAL A 324 1.82 -16.18 1.10
C VAL A 324 1.20 -15.02 0.33
N LEU A 325 1.85 -14.54 -0.74
CA LEU A 325 1.29 -13.52 -1.61
C LEU A 325 -0.02 -13.96 -2.26
N GLY A 326 -0.08 -15.19 -2.80
CA GLY A 326 -1.30 -15.74 -3.39
C GLY A 326 -2.46 -15.78 -2.41
N ILE A 327 -2.22 -16.24 -1.18
CA ILE A 327 -3.22 -16.26 -0.10
C ILE A 327 -3.69 -14.84 0.24
N ALA A 328 -2.76 -13.88 0.34
CA ALA A 328 -3.08 -12.49 0.63
C ALA A 328 -3.99 -11.86 -0.44
N ILE A 329 -3.70 -12.09 -1.73
CA ILE A 329 -4.51 -11.59 -2.85
C ILE A 329 -5.91 -12.21 -2.84
N VAL A 330 -6.02 -13.52 -2.60
CA VAL A 330 -7.32 -14.21 -2.50
C VAL A 330 -8.12 -13.68 -1.31
N ALA A 331 -7.47 -13.48 -0.17
CA ALA A 331 -8.10 -12.92 1.03
C ALA A 331 -8.61 -11.48 0.79
N ASP A 332 -7.84 -10.63 0.12
CA ASP A 332 -8.27 -9.27 -0.26
C ASP A 332 -9.50 -9.33 -1.18
N ARG A 333 -9.51 -10.22 -2.16
CA ARG A 333 -10.67 -10.41 -3.04
C ARG A 333 -11.93 -10.82 -2.30
N ILE A 334 -11.80 -11.74 -1.34
CA ILE A 334 -12.94 -12.20 -0.52
C ILE A 334 -13.47 -11.05 0.34
N ARG A 335 -12.58 -10.28 0.98
CA ARG A 335 -12.94 -9.10 1.78
C ARG A 335 -13.65 -8.04 0.94
N ALA A 336 -13.14 -7.73 -0.25
CA ALA A 336 -13.74 -6.76 -1.17
C ALA A 336 -15.16 -7.17 -1.61
N ARG A 337 -15.38 -8.47 -1.89
CA ARG A 337 -16.71 -9.01 -2.21
C ARG A 337 -17.70 -8.91 -1.05
N SER A 338 -17.26 -9.21 0.17
CA SER A 338 -18.10 -9.12 1.37
C SER A 338 -18.55 -7.68 1.65
N ARG A 339 -17.66 -6.70 1.49
CA ARG A 339 -17.98 -5.28 1.65
C ARG A 339 -18.95 -4.77 0.57
N GLY A 340 -18.80 -5.20 -0.68
CA GLY A 340 -19.72 -4.87 -1.77
C GLY A 340 -21.14 -5.42 -1.55
N ARG A 341 -21.29 -6.59 -0.93
CA ARG A 341 -22.59 -7.16 -0.53
C ARG A 341 -23.22 -6.38 0.62
N ALA A 342 -22.44 -5.97 1.63
CA ALA A 342 -22.95 -5.19 2.74
C ALA A 342 -23.47 -3.80 2.30
N ARG A 343 -22.82 -3.16 1.34
CA ARG A 343 -23.26 -1.87 0.76
C ARG A 343 -24.54 -2.00 -0.08
N ARG A 344 -24.80 -3.13 -0.72
CA ARG A 344 -26.06 -3.39 -1.48
C ARG A 344 -27.24 -3.72 -0.59
N GLY A 345 -27.02 -4.10 0.66
CA GLY A 345 -28.08 -4.42 1.64
C GLY A 345 -28.56 -3.23 2.48
N LEU A 346 -27.93 -2.07 2.36
CA LEU A 346 -28.43 -0.86 3.03
C LEU A 346 -29.58 -0.28 2.20
N PRO A 347 -30.77 -0.04 2.83
CA PRO A 347 -31.85 0.64 2.15
C PRO A 347 -31.35 2.02 1.72
N VAL A 348 -31.55 2.35 0.46
CA VAL A 348 -31.31 3.71 -0.06
C VAL A 348 -32.34 4.61 0.62
N PHE A 349 -31.96 5.25 1.71
CA PHE A 349 -32.74 6.32 2.32
C PHE A 349 -32.78 7.48 1.31
N GLY A 350 -33.93 7.65 0.64
CA GLY A 350 -34.14 8.80 -0.24
C GLY A 350 -34.81 8.54 -1.58
N ALA A 351 -35.51 7.41 -1.78
CA ALA A 351 -36.41 7.23 -2.93
C ALA A 351 -37.89 7.32 -2.50
N GLY A 352 -38.20 8.32 -1.70
CA GLY A 352 -39.58 8.71 -1.35
C GLY A 352 -39.97 10.03 -2.04
N GLY A 353 -39.61 10.20 -3.32
CA GLY A 353 -40.26 11.19 -4.17
C GLY A 353 -41.49 10.59 -4.84
N PRO A 354 -42.61 11.34 -4.98
CA PRO A 354 -43.81 10.83 -5.68
C PRO A 354 -43.43 10.38 -7.10
N ALA A 355 -43.93 9.23 -7.49
CA ALA A 355 -43.78 8.70 -8.83
C ALA A 355 -44.17 9.76 -9.87
N PRO A 356 -43.40 9.97 -10.94
CA PRO A 356 -43.82 10.85 -12.00
C PRO A 356 -45.18 10.37 -12.54
N ALA A 357 -46.16 11.29 -12.56
CA ALA A 357 -47.49 11.03 -13.07
C ALA A 357 -47.35 10.44 -14.50
N THR A 358 -47.89 9.27 -14.69
CA THR A 358 -48.08 8.69 -16.02
C THR A 358 -48.96 9.62 -16.82
N PHE A 359 -48.41 10.29 -17.82
CA PHE A 359 -49.20 10.98 -18.82
C PHE A 359 -50.04 9.92 -19.54
N GLY A 360 -51.39 10.13 -19.42
CA GLY A 360 -52.35 9.22 -19.95
C GLY A 360 -52.25 9.10 -21.48
N GLU A 361 -52.34 7.85 -21.93
CA GLU A 361 -52.71 7.50 -23.28
C GLU A 361 -54.06 8.13 -23.63
N THR A 362 -54.08 9.16 -24.44
CA THR A 362 -55.27 9.51 -25.20
C THR A 362 -55.18 8.77 -26.55
N ALA A 363 -56.05 7.83 -26.68
CA ALA A 363 -56.39 7.20 -27.97
C ALA A 363 -56.80 8.23 -29.02
N GLY A 364 -56.26 8.11 -30.20
CA GLY A 364 -56.65 8.82 -31.41
C GLY A 364 -56.19 8.01 -32.64
N ALA A 365 -57.07 7.14 -33.10
CA ALA A 365 -56.93 6.48 -34.36
C ALA A 365 -57.06 7.50 -35.49
N GLU A 366 -56.12 7.53 -36.44
CA GLU A 366 -56.43 7.83 -37.84
C GLU A 366 -55.45 7.13 -38.79
N SER A 367 -56.02 6.40 -39.66
CA SER A 367 -55.54 5.67 -40.82
C SER A 367 -54.92 6.58 -41.90
N GLY A 368 -53.91 6.13 -42.60
CA GLY A 368 -53.65 6.66 -43.93
C GLY A 368 -52.25 6.56 -44.46
N GLN A 369 -52.03 5.54 -45.28
CA GLN A 369 -51.18 5.55 -46.46
C GLN A 369 -49.66 5.65 -46.32
N ALA A 370 -49.07 4.52 -46.65
CA ALA A 370 -47.74 4.44 -47.22
C ALA A 370 -47.67 5.10 -48.60
N PRO A 371 -46.52 5.53 -49.07
CA PRO A 371 -46.00 4.96 -50.30
C PRO A 371 -44.55 4.43 -50.18
N GLU A 372 -44.42 3.28 -50.80
CA GLU A 372 -43.25 2.71 -51.41
C GLU A 372 -42.36 3.76 -52.12
N LEU A 373 -41.08 3.63 -51.96
CA LEU A 373 -40.14 3.73 -53.08
C LEU A 373 -38.82 3.07 -52.74
N ALA A 374 -38.62 2.06 -53.55
CA ALA A 374 -37.43 1.23 -53.65
C ALA A 374 -36.22 1.97 -54.24
N THR A 375 -35.07 1.39 -53.99
CA THR A 375 -33.90 1.31 -54.86
C THR A 375 -33.06 2.56 -55.03
N LEU A 376 -31.82 2.49 -54.49
CA LEU A 376 -30.64 2.59 -55.36
C LEU A 376 -29.40 2.09 -54.58
N ALA A 377 -28.87 1.03 -55.11
CA ALA A 377 -27.59 0.44 -54.80
C ALA A 377 -26.45 1.20 -55.47
N ARG A 378 -25.23 1.03 -54.90
CA ARG A 378 -23.92 1.18 -55.55
C ARG A 378 -23.38 2.62 -55.73
N HIS A 379 -22.42 3.00 -54.90
CA HIS A 379 -20.97 3.08 -55.29
C HIS A 379 -20.11 3.09 -54.01
#